data_1fb23a04b01e69ef640d179ac2d93696
#
_entry.id   1fb23a04b01e69ef640d179ac2d93696
#
_cell.length_a   1.000
_cell.length_b   1.000
_cell.length_c   1.000
_cell.angle_alpha   90.00
_cell.angle_beta   90.00
_cell.angle_gamma   90.00
#
_symmetry.space_group_name_H-M   'P 1'
#
loop_
_entity.id
_entity.type
_entity.pdbx_description
1 polymer ?
#
loop_
_entity_poly.entity_id
_entity_poly.type
_entity_poly.pdbx_seq_one_letter_code
_entity_poly.pdbx_strand_id
1 'polypeptide(L)'
;MYNLLSDLSIIEVSSFVASPTAGLYCAQMGAEVIRVDHTAGGLDYNRYLLTREGRSLSWENLNRAKKSVALDLQSGEGRELCVELAATTGQLITNLPEQSFLAHAALQARRADMISLRIMGWHDGRQAMDFTVNAASGYPLMCGPEDWDAQTAPPVNQVLPAWDFITGAYCAFAMLAALHHRGRTGEGNEVRVPLGDVAIGTLANSGAMAEMLYRGADRERLGNAIWGAFGRDFRSRDGVRFMVAALTPKQWRGLVTAFGLQQGIAALEAELGVRFADGDTPRFQHRAALFALFQQAADGFDYAALAARMAAEGCTFERYRTAYEAANDPALVADNPLFGPAPANPSGFDYPATRSFANLPGRDAGDPAPAPFLGEHTEDVLAEKLGLSSGAIGRLVDAGTVALSDQHTTRSP
;
A
#
# COMPACT_ATOMS: atom_id res chain seq x y z
N MET A 1 2.18 -14.78 12.01
CA MET A 1 1.00 -13.87 11.79
C MET A 1 0.14 -13.82 13.04
N TYR A 2 -0.58 -12.73 13.29
CA TYR A 2 -1.54 -12.71 14.39
C TYR A 2 -2.67 -13.73 14.19
N ASN A 3 -3.45 -13.98 15.23
CA ASN A 3 -4.61 -14.87 15.20
C ASN A 3 -5.93 -14.15 15.53
N LEU A 4 -5.99 -12.86 15.26
CA LEU A 4 -7.16 -12.03 15.60
C LEU A 4 -8.38 -12.33 14.74
N LEU A 5 -8.17 -12.83 13.54
CA LEU A 5 -9.20 -13.15 12.54
C LEU A 5 -9.17 -14.65 12.17
N SER A 6 -8.74 -15.52 13.11
CA SER A 6 -8.56 -16.95 12.84
C SER A 6 -9.87 -17.72 12.58
N ASP A 7 -11.01 -17.12 12.90
CA ASP A 7 -12.36 -17.63 12.62
C ASP A 7 -12.92 -17.16 11.27
N LEU A 8 -12.14 -16.38 10.51
CA LEU A 8 -12.58 -15.76 9.27
C LEU A 8 -11.93 -16.44 8.06
N SER A 9 -12.75 -16.94 7.13
CA SER A 9 -12.33 -17.40 5.80
C SER A 9 -12.84 -16.43 4.74
N ILE A 10 -11.98 -15.96 3.84
CA ILE A 10 -12.29 -15.01 2.77
C ILE A 10 -11.90 -15.62 1.42
N ILE A 11 -12.81 -15.65 0.46
CA ILE A 11 -12.47 -15.93 -0.94
C ILE A 11 -12.02 -14.65 -1.60
N GLU A 12 -10.86 -14.71 -2.27
CA GLU A 12 -10.31 -13.62 -3.05
C GLU A 12 -10.21 -14.02 -4.52
N VAL A 13 -10.99 -13.37 -5.38
CA VAL A 13 -10.94 -13.56 -6.84
C VAL A 13 -10.55 -12.22 -7.46
N SER A 14 -9.27 -12.00 -7.63
CA SER A 14 -8.78 -10.68 -7.92
C SER A 14 -7.45 -10.70 -8.69
N SER A 15 -7.00 -9.51 -9.11
CA SER A 15 -5.71 -9.32 -9.76
C SER A 15 -5.07 -7.99 -9.38
N PHE A 16 -3.78 -7.84 -9.70
CA PHE A 16 -2.94 -6.67 -9.55
C PHE A 16 -2.57 -6.32 -8.10
N VAL A 17 -3.02 -5.18 -7.56
CA VAL A 17 -2.47 -4.64 -6.30
C VAL A 17 -3.55 -4.43 -5.23
N ALA A 18 -4.58 -3.64 -5.49
CA ALA A 18 -5.51 -3.18 -4.45
C ALA A 18 -6.25 -4.32 -3.74
N SER A 19 -6.86 -5.25 -4.50
CA SER A 19 -7.56 -6.40 -3.91
C SER A 19 -6.61 -7.37 -3.22
N PRO A 20 -5.47 -7.78 -3.84
CA PRO A 20 -4.50 -8.62 -3.16
C PRO A 20 -3.93 -8.00 -1.88
N THR A 21 -3.77 -6.66 -1.82
CA THR A 21 -3.38 -5.94 -0.61
C THR A 21 -4.42 -6.09 0.50
N ALA A 22 -5.72 -5.97 0.17
CA ALA A 22 -6.78 -6.16 1.16
C ALA A 22 -6.75 -7.58 1.76
N GLY A 23 -6.63 -8.61 0.91
CA GLY A 23 -6.48 -9.99 1.35
C GLY A 23 -5.23 -10.22 2.19
N LEU A 24 -4.07 -9.67 1.78
CA LEU A 24 -2.83 -9.76 2.52
C LEU A 24 -2.96 -9.18 3.94
N TYR A 25 -3.58 -8.01 4.09
CA TYR A 25 -3.73 -7.38 5.41
C TYR A 25 -4.68 -8.18 6.31
N CYS A 26 -5.73 -8.79 5.76
CA CYS A 26 -6.58 -9.72 6.51
C CYS A 26 -5.80 -10.99 6.91
N ALA A 27 -5.00 -11.56 6.01
CA ALA A 27 -4.17 -12.73 6.27
C ALA A 27 -3.11 -12.47 7.35
N GLN A 28 -2.46 -11.30 7.33
CA GLN A 28 -1.50 -10.90 8.36
C GLN A 28 -2.13 -10.76 9.76
N MET A 29 -3.45 -10.53 9.83
CA MET A 29 -4.22 -10.52 11.07
C MET A 29 -4.78 -11.91 11.44
N GLY A 30 -4.53 -12.93 10.62
CA GLY A 30 -4.85 -14.32 10.90
C GLY A 30 -6.06 -14.88 10.15
N ALA A 31 -6.69 -14.12 9.26
CA ALA A 31 -7.76 -14.66 8.41
C ALA A 31 -7.21 -15.71 7.43
N GLU A 32 -7.99 -16.75 7.19
CA GLU A 32 -7.75 -17.66 6.08
C GLU A 32 -8.21 -16.98 4.79
N VAL A 33 -7.26 -16.54 3.96
CA VAL A 33 -7.56 -15.97 2.66
C VAL A 33 -7.27 -16.99 1.58
N ILE A 34 -8.30 -17.37 0.84
CA ILE A 34 -8.25 -18.35 -0.24
C ILE A 34 -8.31 -17.59 -1.55
N ARG A 35 -7.16 -17.45 -2.19
CA ARG A 35 -7.06 -16.84 -3.51
C ARG A 35 -7.40 -17.86 -4.59
N VAL A 36 -8.34 -17.49 -5.47
CA VAL A 36 -8.74 -18.29 -6.62
C VAL A 36 -8.22 -17.63 -7.88
N ASP A 37 -7.37 -18.33 -8.61
CA ASP A 37 -6.82 -17.94 -9.90
C ASP A 37 -7.26 -18.93 -11.00
N HIS A 38 -7.10 -18.52 -12.26
CA HIS A 38 -7.23 -19.44 -13.41
C HIS A 38 -6.15 -20.53 -13.34
N THR A 39 -6.41 -21.71 -13.88
CA THR A 39 -5.47 -22.86 -13.88
C THR A 39 -4.09 -22.54 -14.48
N ALA A 40 -4.01 -21.53 -15.36
CA ALA A 40 -2.75 -21.00 -15.92
C ALA A 40 -2.17 -19.82 -15.13
N GLY A 41 -2.73 -19.46 -13.99
CA GLY A 41 -2.45 -18.25 -13.23
C GLY A 41 -3.32 -17.06 -13.65
N GLY A 42 -3.47 -16.09 -12.75
CA GLY A 42 -4.14 -14.82 -13.00
C GLY A 42 -3.30 -13.89 -13.90
N LEU A 43 -3.88 -12.75 -14.27
CA LEU A 43 -3.23 -11.73 -15.11
C LEU A 43 -1.93 -11.16 -14.49
N ASP A 44 -1.79 -11.23 -13.19
CA ASP A 44 -0.67 -10.73 -12.41
C ASP A 44 0.33 -11.83 -12.00
N TYR A 45 0.00 -13.11 -12.18
CA TYR A 45 0.82 -14.24 -11.75
C TYR A 45 2.21 -14.23 -12.40
N ASN A 46 2.30 -13.93 -13.69
CA ASN A 46 3.53 -13.83 -14.46
C ASN A 46 3.88 -12.39 -14.84
N ARG A 47 3.51 -11.41 -14.00
CA ARG A 47 3.78 -10.00 -14.27
C ARG A 47 5.27 -9.68 -14.03
N TYR A 48 5.86 -8.88 -14.92
CA TYR A 48 7.20 -8.31 -14.79
C TYR A 48 7.35 -7.54 -13.44
N LEU A 49 8.43 -7.66 -12.70
CA LEU A 49 9.68 -8.35 -12.98
C LEU A 49 9.57 -9.84 -12.60
N LEU A 50 10.09 -10.71 -13.45
CA LEU A 50 10.21 -12.15 -13.17
C LEU A 50 11.62 -12.48 -12.71
N THR A 51 11.74 -13.44 -11.80
CA THR A 51 12.99 -14.09 -11.45
C THR A 51 13.47 -14.98 -12.59
N ARG A 52 14.67 -15.57 -12.47
CA ARG A 52 15.19 -16.54 -13.46
C ARG A 52 14.30 -17.77 -13.58
N GLU A 53 13.62 -18.12 -12.52
CA GLU A 53 12.67 -19.24 -12.42
C GLU A 53 11.29 -18.89 -12.98
N GLY A 54 11.11 -17.69 -13.54
CA GLY A 54 9.86 -17.21 -14.12
C GLY A 54 8.79 -16.80 -13.12
N ARG A 55 9.17 -16.47 -11.88
CA ARG A 55 8.25 -16.07 -10.81
C ARG A 55 8.17 -14.56 -10.63
N SER A 56 6.98 -14.04 -10.45
CA SER A 56 6.74 -12.61 -10.20
C SER A 56 6.93 -12.27 -8.71
N LEU A 57 7.95 -11.49 -8.40
CA LEU A 57 8.19 -10.98 -7.03
C LEU A 57 7.04 -10.12 -6.52
N SER A 58 6.36 -9.38 -7.41
CA SER A 58 5.19 -8.58 -7.06
C SER A 58 4.03 -9.47 -6.62
N TRP A 59 3.74 -10.54 -7.38
CA TRP A 59 2.70 -11.50 -7.02
C TRP A 59 3.01 -12.20 -5.70
N GLU A 60 4.22 -12.68 -5.49
CA GLU A 60 4.63 -13.31 -4.24
C GLU A 60 4.40 -12.40 -3.05
N ASN A 61 4.86 -11.14 -3.13
CA ASN A 61 4.75 -10.22 -2.00
C ASN A 61 3.31 -9.89 -1.62
N LEU A 62 2.40 -9.80 -2.59
CA LEU A 62 0.98 -9.50 -2.35
C LEU A 62 0.16 -10.73 -1.95
N ASN A 63 0.68 -11.94 -2.18
CA ASN A 63 -0.07 -13.17 -1.95
C ASN A 63 0.54 -14.08 -0.87
N ARG A 64 1.51 -13.57 -0.11
CA ARG A 64 2.02 -14.26 1.07
C ARG A 64 0.91 -14.58 2.06
N ALA A 65 1.06 -15.71 2.74
CA ALA A 65 0.12 -16.16 3.76
C ALA A 65 -1.29 -16.51 3.27
N LYS A 66 -1.52 -16.57 1.97
CA LYS A 66 -2.79 -17.00 1.39
C LYS A 66 -2.73 -18.46 0.98
N LYS A 67 -3.88 -19.11 0.92
CA LYS A 67 -4.06 -20.38 0.21
C LYS A 67 -4.29 -20.08 -1.27
N SER A 68 -3.81 -20.94 -2.18
CA SER A 68 -4.02 -20.80 -3.64
C SER A 68 -4.85 -21.97 -4.16
N VAL A 69 -5.91 -21.63 -4.87
CA VAL A 69 -6.81 -22.57 -5.57
C VAL A 69 -6.82 -22.21 -7.05
N ALA A 70 -6.61 -23.19 -7.92
CA ALA A 70 -6.57 -23.00 -9.37
C ALA A 70 -7.78 -23.63 -10.03
N LEU A 71 -8.67 -22.79 -10.60
CA LEU A 71 -9.91 -23.20 -11.26
C LEU A 71 -9.94 -22.68 -12.71
N ASP A 72 -10.51 -23.46 -13.63
CA ASP A 72 -10.84 -22.96 -14.96
C ASP A 72 -12.06 -22.03 -14.90
N LEU A 73 -11.82 -20.73 -14.65
CA LEU A 73 -12.87 -19.71 -14.58
C LEU A 73 -13.52 -19.40 -15.95
N GLN A 74 -13.10 -20.05 -17.04
CA GLN A 74 -13.76 -19.97 -18.34
C GLN A 74 -14.84 -21.04 -18.48
N SER A 75 -14.69 -22.18 -17.79
CA SER A 75 -15.69 -23.24 -17.77
C SER A 75 -16.86 -22.90 -16.83
N GLY A 76 -18.05 -23.48 -17.15
CA GLY A 76 -19.23 -23.35 -16.27
C GLY A 76 -19.01 -24.03 -14.91
N GLU A 77 -18.36 -25.20 -14.91
CA GLU A 77 -18.10 -25.99 -13.71
C GLU A 77 -17.09 -25.31 -12.78
N GLY A 78 -15.99 -24.75 -13.33
CA GLY A 78 -15.01 -24.00 -12.53
C GLY A 78 -15.60 -22.72 -11.92
N ARG A 79 -16.50 -22.02 -12.65
CA ARG A 79 -17.25 -20.89 -12.09
C ARG A 79 -18.18 -21.29 -10.97
N GLU A 80 -18.88 -22.43 -11.13
CA GLU A 80 -19.78 -22.94 -10.09
C GLU A 80 -19.01 -23.31 -8.82
N LEU A 81 -17.87 -23.98 -8.92
CA LEU A 81 -17.00 -24.26 -7.78
C LEU A 81 -16.55 -22.98 -7.06
N CYS A 82 -16.22 -21.93 -7.82
CA CYS A 82 -15.84 -20.66 -7.25
C CYS A 82 -17.01 -19.97 -6.51
N VAL A 83 -18.21 -20.02 -7.07
CA VAL A 83 -19.45 -19.53 -6.44
C VAL A 83 -19.77 -20.29 -5.16
N GLU A 84 -19.65 -21.62 -5.18
CA GLU A 84 -19.88 -22.46 -4.00
C GLU A 84 -18.86 -22.16 -2.89
N LEU A 85 -17.58 -21.98 -3.21
CA LEU A 85 -16.57 -21.56 -2.25
C LEU A 85 -16.93 -20.20 -1.61
N ALA A 86 -17.33 -19.22 -2.41
CA ALA A 86 -17.73 -17.90 -1.93
C ALA A 86 -18.98 -17.98 -1.04
N ALA A 87 -19.98 -18.78 -1.42
CA ALA A 87 -21.19 -18.98 -0.64
C ALA A 87 -20.89 -19.71 0.68
N THR A 88 -20.03 -20.72 0.66
CA THR A 88 -19.65 -21.50 1.85
C THR A 88 -18.94 -20.63 2.87
N THR A 89 -17.98 -19.80 2.46
CA THR A 89 -17.28 -18.89 3.38
C THR A 89 -18.13 -17.68 3.78
N GLY A 90 -18.97 -17.17 2.88
CA GLY A 90 -19.83 -16.01 3.09
C GLY A 90 -19.11 -14.66 2.98
N GLN A 91 -17.85 -14.65 2.54
CA GLN A 91 -17.07 -13.43 2.30
C GLN A 91 -16.30 -13.54 0.99
N LEU A 92 -16.42 -12.48 0.18
CA LEU A 92 -15.72 -12.36 -1.10
C LEU A 92 -15.01 -11.00 -1.19
N ILE A 93 -13.76 -11.00 -1.66
CA ILE A 93 -13.05 -9.83 -2.16
C ILE A 93 -12.81 -10.04 -3.66
N THR A 94 -13.20 -9.06 -4.49
CA THR A 94 -13.04 -9.18 -5.94
C THR A 94 -12.84 -7.83 -6.61
N ASN A 95 -12.18 -7.81 -7.76
CA ASN A 95 -12.17 -6.69 -8.71
C ASN A 95 -12.74 -7.07 -10.09
N LEU A 96 -13.41 -8.21 -10.19
CA LEU A 96 -14.16 -8.58 -11.39
C LEU A 96 -15.35 -7.63 -11.59
N PRO A 97 -15.80 -7.44 -12.86
CA PRO A 97 -16.98 -6.61 -13.17
C PRO A 97 -18.24 -7.04 -12.38
N GLU A 98 -19.14 -6.10 -12.14
CA GLU A 98 -20.40 -6.35 -11.41
C GLU A 98 -21.27 -7.42 -12.07
N GLN A 99 -21.29 -7.45 -13.40
CA GLN A 99 -22.06 -8.43 -14.19
C GLN A 99 -21.36 -9.78 -14.34
N SER A 100 -20.32 -10.04 -13.55
CA SER A 100 -19.62 -11.32 -13.55
C SER A 100 -20.46 -12.43 -12.88
N PHE A 101 -19.97 -13.66 -12.98
CA PHE A 101 -20.56 -14.81 -12.28
C PHE A 101 -20.50 -14.68 -10.74
N LEU A 102 -19.74 -13.71 -10.22
CA LEU A 102 -19.67 -13.33 -8.80
C LEU A 102 -20.49 -12.06 -8.49
N ALA A 103 -21.57 -11.80 -9.25
CA ALA A 103 -22.50 -10.73 -8.91
C ALA A 103 -23.08 -10.93 -7.50
N HIS A 104 -23.14 -9.86 -6.69
CA HIS A 104 -23.61 -9.97 -5.30
C HIS A 104 -25.00 -10.61 -5.20
N ALA A 105 -25.94 -10.22 -6.05
CA ALA A 105 -27.30 -10.78 -6.05
C ALA A 105 -27.32 -12.30 -6.27
N ALA A 106 -26.45 -12.83 -7.13
CA ALA A 106 -26.33 -14.26 -7.36
C ALA A 106 -25.75 -15.00 -6.15
N LEU A 107 -24.75 -14.42 -5.50
CA LEU A 107 -24.16 -14.96 -4.27
C LEU A 107 -25.13 -14.87 -3.09
N GLN A 108 -25.85 -13.77 -2.95
CA GLN A 108 -26.87 -13.56 -1.91
C GLN A 108 -28.03 -14.56 -2.03
N ALA A 109 -28.38 -14.96 -3.26
CA ALA A 109 -29.38 -16.01 -3.48
C ALA A 109 -28.94 -17.39 -2.97
N ARG A 110 -27.61 -17.63 -2.90
CA ARG A 110 -27.03 -18.86 -2.30
C ARG A 110 -26.84 -18.74 -0.78
N ARG A 111 -26.53 -17.55 -0.34
CA ARG A 111 -26.27 -17.25 1.08
C ARG A 111 -26.78 -15.85 1.43
N ALA A 112 -27.86 -15.79 2.20
CA ALA A 112 -28.56 -14.54 2.51
C ALA A 112 -27.71 -13.48 3.23
N ASP A 113 -26.76 -13.90 4.09
CA ASP A 113 -25.86 -13.03 4.85
C ASP A 113 -24.51 -12.81 4.15
N MET A 114 -24.45 -12.98 2.82
CA MET A 114 -23.23 -12.82 2.01
C MET A 114 -22.66 -11.41 2.12
N ILE A 115 -21.36 -11.30 2.32
CA ILE A 115 -20.60 -10.06 2.19
C ILE A 115 -19.75 -10.13 0.93
N SER A 116 -20.01 -9.23 -0.02
CA SER A 116 -19.21 -9.11 -1.24
C SER A 116 -18.54 -7.75 -1.29
N LEU A 117 -17.23 -7.70 -1.14
CA LEU A 117 -16.44 -6.48 -1.32
C LEU A 117 -15.88 -6.45 -2.74
N ARG A 118 -16.24 -5.38 -3.47
CA ARG A 118 -15.86 -5.19 -4.88
C ARG A 118 -15.08 -3.90 -5.05
N ILE A 119 -13.86 -4.02 -5.57
CA ILE A 119 -13.06 -2.87 -6.00
C ILE A 119 -13.40 -2.54 -7.44
N MET A 120 -13.69 -1.28 -7.70
CA MET A 120 -14.07 -0.74 -9.00
C MET A 120 -13.09 0.34 -9.44
N GLY A 121 -13.12 0.72 -10.71
CA GLY A 121 -12.38 1.87 -11.21
C GLY A 121 -12.95 3.18 -10.65
N TRP A 122 -14.14 3.58 -11.12
CA TRP A 122 -14.92 4.73 -10.67
C TRP A 122 -16.32 4.30 -10.26
N HIS A 123 -17.02 5.12 -9.47
CA HIS A 123 -18.39 4.86 -9.00
C HIS A 123 -19.40 4.71 -10.16
N ASP A 124 -19.11 5.32 -11.31
CA ASP A 124 -19.95 5.26 -12.52
C ASP A 124 -19.66 4.06 -13.42
N GLY A 125 -18.76 3.15 -13.00
CA GLY A 125 -18.38 1.94 -13.72
C GLY A 125 -17.25 2.13 -14.75
N ARG A 126 -16.73 3.34 -14.95
CA ARG A 126 -15.54 3.55 -15.79
C ARG A 126 -14.34 2.79 -15.21
N GLN A 127 -13.52 2.25 -16.09
CA GLN A 127 -12.28 1.60 -15.68
C GLN A 127 -11.25 2.62 -15.18
N ALA A 128 -10.43 2.21 -14.22
CA ALA A 128 -9.31 2.97 -13.75
C ALA A 128 -8.19 2.04 -13.28
N MET A 129 -6.98 2.58 -13.28
CA MET A 129 -5.80 2.03 -12.63
C MET A 129 -5.11 3.15 -11.85
N ASP A 130 -4.27 2.80 -10.89
CA ASP A 130 -3.59 3.75 -10.00
C ASP A 130 -3.06 4.99 -10.74
N PHE A 131 -2.22 4.80 -11.76
CA PHE A 131 -1.60 5.90 -12.50
C PHE A 131 -2.60 6.78 -13.25
N THR A 132 -3.72 6.22 -13.72
CA THR A 132 -4.77 7.02 -14.38
C THR A 132 -5.60 7.80 -13.36
N VAL A 133 -5.82 7.24 -12.18
CA VAL A 133 -6.44 7.91 -11.04
C VAL A 133 -5.54 9.01 -10.51
N ASN A 134 -4.23 8.74 -10.40
CA ASN A 134 -3.26 9.75 -10.00
C ASN A 134 -3.28 10.97 -10.93
N ALA A 135 -3.34 10.75 -12.25
CA ALA A 135 -3.48 11.83 -13.22
C ALA A 135 -4.76 12.67 -13.01
N ALA A 136 -5.87 12.02 -12.64
CA ALA A 136 -7.15 12.69 -12.37
C ALA A 136 -7.18 13.45 -11.03
N SER A 137 -6.30 13.12 -10.09
CA SER A 137 -6.26 13.73 -8.75
C SER A 137 -5.72 15.16 -8.72
N GLY A 138 -4.99 15.59 -9.75
CA GLY A 138 -4.31 16.88 -9.82
C GLY A 138 -2.94 16.92 -9.12
N TYR A 139 -2.62 15.99 -8.22
CA TYR A 139 -1.32 15.97 -7.51
C TYR A 139 -0.10 15.98 -8.42
N PRO A 140 -0.06 15.27 -9.56
CA PRO A 140 1.10 15.29 -10.45
C PRO A 140 1.46 16.66 -11.00
N LEU A 141 0.50 17.56 -11.11
CA LEU A 141 0.74 18.95 -11.57
C LEU A 141 1.31 19.84 -10.47
N MET A 142 1.12 19.48 -9.21
CA MET A 142 1.69 20.18 -8.05
C MET A 142 3.06 19.64 -7.62
N CYS A 143 3.49 18.50 -8.16
CA CYS A 143 4.80 17.89 -7.91
C CYS A 143 5.85 18.42 -8.88
N GLY A 144 7.12 18.44 -8.43
CA GLY A 144 8.27 18.83 -9.24
C GLY A 144 8.99 20.07 -8.71
N PRO A 145 10.12 20.42 -9.33
CA PRO A 145 10.94 21.57 -8.96
C PRO A 145 10.17 22.89 -8.90
N GLU A 146 10.54 23.73 -7.93
CA GLU A 146 9.88 25.02 -7.69
C GLU A 146 10.07 26.01 -8.86
N ASP A 147 11.18 25.92 -9.58
CA ASP A 147 11.55 26.77 -10.72
C ASP A 147 10.94 26.31 -12.06
N TRP A 148 10.15 25.23 -12.07
CA TRP A 148 9.48 24.78 -13.27
C TRP A 148 8.29 25.67 -13.60
N ASP A 149 8.18 26.06 -14.87
CA ASP A 149 7.04 26.83 -15.36
C ASP A 149 5.71 26.05 -15.20
N ALA A 150 4.75 26.66 -14.52
CA ALA A 150 3.50 26.00 -14.18
C ALA A 150 2.64 25.61 -15.40
N GLN A 151 2.84 26.27 -16.55
CA GLN A 151 2.03 26.05 -17.75
C GLN A 151 2.64 25.02 -18.69
N THR A 152 3.97 24.92 -18.72
CA THR A 152 4.69 24.10 -19.69
C THR A 152 5.38 22.87 -19.08
N ALA A 153 5.61 22.86 -17.78
CA ALA A 153 6.27 21.73 -17.12
C ALA A 153 5.39 20.48 -17.09
N PRO A 154 5.95 19.30 -17.37
CA PRO A 154 5.20 18.06 -17.37
C PRO A 154 4.70 17.71 -15.96
N PRO A 155 3.61 16.91 -15.85
CA PRO A 155 3.21 16.33 -14.57
C PRO A 155 4.28 15.33 -14.08
N VAL A 156 4.41 15.19 -12.76
CA VAL A 156 5.33 14.23 -12.13
C VAL A 156 4.53 13.18 -11.37
N ASN A 157 4.53 11.95 -11.87
CA ASN A 157 3.90 10.83 -11.20
C ASN A 157 4.76 10.28 -10.07
N GLN A 158 4.12 9.78 -9.03
CA GLN A 158 4.76 8.92 -8.04
C GLN A 158 5.07 7.54 -8.64
N VAL A 159 6.12 6.88 -8.16
CA VAL A 159 6.52 5.54 -8.61
C VAL A 159 5.72 4.44 -7.93
N LEU A 160 5.34 4.66 -6.66
CA LEU A 160 4.53 3.73 -5.88
C LEU A 160 3.07 3.83 -6.33
N PRO A 161 2.37 2.72 -6.61
CA PRO A 161 0.91 2.73 -6.83
C PRO A 161 0.18 2.95 -5.49
N ALA A 162 0.28 4.18 -4.96
CA ALA A 162 -0.17 4.53 -3.63
C ALA A 162 -1.69 4.43 -3.47
N TRP A 163 -2.44 4.77 -4.52
CA TRP A 163 -3.90 4.68 -4.51
C TRP A 163 -4.38 3.24 -4.39
N ASP A 164 -3.70 2.29 -5.05
CA ASP A 164 -3.96 0.86 -4.89
C ASP A 164 -3.74 0.39 -3.45
N PHE A 165 -2.61 0.76 -2.82
CA PHE A 165 -2.32 0.39 -1.43
C PHE A 165 -3.29 1.03 -0.44
N ILE A 166 -3.64 2.32 -0.62
CA ILE A 166 -4.63 3.02 0.21
C ILE A 166 -6.01 2.35 0.06
N THR A 167 -6.41 2.05 -1.19
CA THR A 167 -7.67 1.35 -1.46
C THR A 167 -7.69 -0.04 -0.84
N GLY A 168 -6.60 -0.80 -0.95
CA GLY A 168 -6.48 -2.13 -0.33
C GLY A 168 -6.61 -2.08 1.19
N ALA A 169 -5.94 -1.12 1.84
CA ALA A 169 -6.07 -0.90 3.28
C ALA A 169 -7.50 -0.51 3.69
N TYR A 170 -8.12 0.40 2.93
CA TYR A 170 -9.51 0.80 3.16
C TYR A 170 -10.49 -0.36 2.96
N CYS A 171 -10.24 -1.22 1.96
CA CYS A 171 -11.04 -2.41 1.71
C CYS A 171 -10.96 -3.43 2.86
N ALA A 172 -9.77 -3.66 3.42
CA ALA A 172 -9.63 -4.50 4.61
C ALA A 172 -10.45 -3.94 5.80
N PHE A 173 -10.39 -2.63 6.03
CA PHE A 173 -11.21 -1.96 7.03
C PHE A 173 -12.72 -2.10 6.74
N ALA A 174 -13.16 -1.87 5.49
CA ALA A 174 -14.56 -1.96 5.09
C ALA A 174 -15.10 -3.39 5.20
N MET A 175 -14.28 -4.41 4.90
CA MET A 175 -14.63 -5.82 5.12
C MET A 175 -14.89 -6.08 6.61
N LEU A 176 -14.01 -5.63 7.50
CA LEU A 176 -14.20 -5.80 8.94
C LEU A 176 -15.43 -5.04 9.47
N ALA A 177 -15.72 -3.86 8.94
CA ALA A 177 -16.94 -3.11 9.28
C ALA A 177 -18.21 -3.87 8.85
N ALA A 178 -18.22 -4.45 7.65
CA ALA A 178 -19.33 -5.27 7.17
C ALA A 178 -19.51 -6.56 8.00
N LEU A 179 -18.40 -7.21 8.36
CA LEU A 179 -18.40 -8.38 9.26
C LEU A 179 -18.94 -8.03 10.66
N HIS A 180 -18.51 -6.90 11.21
CA HIS A 180 -19.04 -6.42 12.50
C HIS A 180 -20.54 -6.15 12.41
N HIS A 181 -21.01 -5.52 11.32
CA HIS A 181 -22.45 -5.31 11.09
C HIS A 181 -23.19 -6.65 11.02
N ARG A 182 -22.73 -7.61 10.20
CA ARG A 182 -23.32 -8.94 10.06
C ARG A 182 -23.37 -9.69 11.41
N GLY A 183 -22.32 -9.60 12.21
CA GLY A 183 -22.28 -10.23 13.55
C GLY A 183 -23.35 -9.69 14.51
N ARG A 184 -23.83 -8.46 14.31
CA ARG A 184 -24.88 -7.83 15.14
C ARG A 184 -26.28 -8.03 14.60
N THR A 185 -26.45 -8.10 13.29
CA THR A 185 -27.76 -8.04 12.61
C THR A 185 -28.13 -9.34 11.90
N GLY A 186 -27.15 -10.16 11.57
CA GLY A 186 -27.32 -11.30 10.67
C GLY A 186 -27.41 -10.92 9.19
N GLU A 187 -27.26 -9.63 8.84
CA GLU A 187 -27.41 -9.13 7.47
C GLU A 187 -26.07 -9.04 6.74
N GLY A 188 -26.02 -9.58 5.51
CA GLY A 188 -24.90 -9.38 4.57
C GLY A 188 -24.96 -8.03 3.88
N ASN A 189 -23.86 -7.69 3.16
CA ASN A 189 -23.75 -6.42 2.46
C ASN A 189 -22.96 -6.56 1.17
N GLU A 190 -23.34 -5.79 0.14
CA GLU A 190 -22.45 -5.47 -0.94
C GLU A 190 -21.67 -4.19 -0.62
N VAL A 191 -20.35 -4.29 -0.59
CA VAL A 191 -19.44 -3.17 -0.33
C VAL A 191 -18.73 -2.85 -1.63
N ARG A 192 -18.95 -1.66 -2.19
CA ARG A 192 -18.33 -1.17 -3.41
C ARG A 192 -17.32 -0.10 -3.07
N VAL A 193 -16.07 -0.27 -3.51
CA VAL A 193 -14.97 0.68 -3.24
C VAL A 193 -14.34 1.09 -4.57
N PRO A 194 -14.72 2.23 -5.13
CA PRO A 194 -14.10 2.75 -6.34
C PRO A 194 -12.73 3.36 -6.04
N LEU A 195 -11.70 2.91 -6.75
CA LEU A 195 -10.32 3.39 -6.62
C LEU A 195 -10.21 4.92 -6.82
N GLY A 196 -10.90 5.42 -7.85
CA GLY A 196 -10.93 6.86 -8.14
C GLY A 196 -11.57 7.68 -7.04
N ASP A 197 -12.66 7.17 -6.43
CA ASP A 197 -13.34 7.87 -5.35
C ASP A 197 -12.49 7.87 -4.06
N VAL A 198 -11.69 6.82 -3.82
CA VAL A 198 -10.71 6.80 -2.72
C VAL A 198 -9.68 7.90 -2.90
N ALA A 199 -9.15 8.10 -4.10
CA ALA A 199 -8.17 9.14 -4.37
C ALA A 199 -8.77 10.54 -4.21
N ILE A 200 -9.94 10.79 -4.81
CA ILE A 200 -10.63 12.09 -4.70
C ILE A 200 -11.11 12.35 -3.27
N GLY A 201 -11.61 11.32 -2.59
CA GLY A 201 -11.99 11.40 -1.17
C GLY A 201 -10.79 11.72 -0.27
N THR A 202 -9.61 11.15 -0.57
CA THR A 202 -8.35 11.46 0.14
C THR A 202 -7.94 12.92 -0.09
N LEU A 203 -8.02 13.41 -1.32
CA LEU A 203 -7.80 14.84 -1.64
C LEU A 203 -8.75 15.74 -0.83
N ALA A 204 -10.03 15.38 -0.75
CA ALA A 204 -11.03 16.13 0.01
C ALA A 204 -10.74 16.09 1.51
N ASN A 205 -10.49 14.90 2.07
CA ASN A 205 -10.24 14.71 3.50
C ASN A 205 -8.94 15.38 3.98
N SER A 206 -7.94 15.53 3.10
CA SER A 206 -6.71 16.28 3.42
C SER A 206 -6.92 17.80 3.52
N GLY A 207 -8.11 18.30 3.16
CA GLY A 207 -8.41 19.73 3.07
C GLY A 207 -7.90 20.42 1.80
N ALA A 208 -7.10 19.72 0.98
CA ALA A 208 -6.51 20.32 -0.23
C ALA A 208 -7.58 20.75 -1.24
N MET A 209 -8.63 19.97 -1.44
CA MET A 209 -9.75 20.35 -2.32
C MET A 209 -10.44 21.64 -1.83
N ALA A 210 -10.75 21.75 -0.56
CA ALA A 210 -11.36 22.93 0.02
C ALA A 210 -10.46 24.16 -0.12
N GLU A 211 -9.16 24.00 0.09
CA GLU A 211 -8.18 25.08 -0.08
C GLU A 211 -8.13 25.59 -1.52
N MET A 212 -8.04 24.70 -2.51
CA MET A 212 -7.97 25.06 -3.92
C MET A 212 -9.26 25.77 -4.37
N LEU A 213 -10.43 25.29 -3.93
CA LEU A 213 -11.70 25.93 -4.20
C LEU A 213 -11.79 27.32 -3.55
N TYR A 214 -11.30 27.49 -2.31
CA TYR A 214 -11.27 28.77 -1.62
C TYR A 214 -10.34 29.78 -2.29
N ARG A 215 -9.16 29.32 -2.76
CA ARG A 215 -8.18 30.15 -3.45
C ARG A 215 -8.54 30.43 -4.91
N GLY A 216 -9.37 29.58 -5.53
CA GLY A 216 -9.63 29.62 -6.96
C GLY A 216 -8.43 29.26 -7.83
N ALA A 217 -7.43 28.56 -7.25
CA ALA A 217 -6.17 28.18 -7.91
C ALA A 217 -5.52 26.97 -7.23
N ASP A 218 -4.71 26.25 -7.99
CA ASP A 218 -3.88 25.16 -7.46
C ASP A 218 -2.75 25.71 -6.57
N ARG A 219 -2.14 24.80 -5.80
CA ARG A 219 -0.86 25.08 -5.13
C ARG A 219 0.25 25.17 -6.17
N GLU A 220 1.17 26.11 -5.94
CA GLU A 220 2.43 26.17 -6.69
C GLU A 220 3.29 24.92 -6.41
N ARG A 221 4.19 24.59 -7.33
CA ARG A 221 5.23 23.59 -7.09
C ARG A 221 6.22 24.13 -6.08
N LEU A 222 6.56 23.32 -5.10
CA LEU A 222 7.48 23.70 -4.02
C LEU A 222 8.73 22.80 -3.96
N GLY A 223 8.98 21.99 -5.01
CA GLY A 223 10.03 20.99 -4.93
C GLY A 223 9.76 20.02 -3.77
N ASN A 224 10.74 19.90 -2.87
CA ASN A 224 10.63 19.08 -1.67
C ASN A 224 10.16 19.88 -0.43
N ALA A 225 9.77 21.14 -0.58
CA ALA A 225 9.31 21.93 0.56
C ALA A 225 7.91 21.50 1.02
N ILE A 226 7.68 21.61 2.34
CA ILE A 226 6.39 21.29 2.96
C ILE A 226 5.46 22.49 2.79
N TRP A 227 4.25 22.25 2.32
CA TRP A 227 3.21 23.27 2.22
C TRP A 227 2.76 23.73 3.61
N GLY A 228 2.74 25.04 3.81
CA GLY A 228 2.21 25.67 5.03
C GLY A 228 3.06 25.54 6.28
N ALA A 229 4.26 24.96 6.20
CA ALA A 229 5.15 24.78 7.34
C ALA A 229 6.63 24.93 6.94
N PHE A 230 7.54 24.87 7.91
CA PHE A 230 8.96 24.82 7.62
C PHE A 230 9.43 23.38 7.45
N GLY A 231 9.89 23.06 6.28
CA GLY A 231 10.53 21.79 5.95
C GLY A 231 10.93 21.75 4.48
N ARG A 232 12.13 21.25 4.22
CA ARG A 232 12.64 20.98 2.88
C ARG A 232 13.90 20.12 2.99
N ASP A 233 14.41 19.71 1.86
CA ASP A 233 15.70 19.07 1.77
C ASP A 233 16.85 20.08 1.71
N PHE A 234 17.95 19.70 2.35
CA PHE A 234 19.23 20.42 2.33
C PHE A 234 20.35 19.48 1.89
N ARG A 235 21.49 20.07 1.56
CA ARG A 235 22.69 19.34 1.21
C ARG A 235 23.82 19.70 2.16
N SER A 236 24.47 18.72 2.74
CA SER A 236 25.64 18.90 3.60
C SER A 236 26.90 19.15 2.78
N ARG A 237 27.97 19.59 3.42
CA ARG A 237 29.29 19.83 2.81
C ARG A 237 29.84 18.62 2.05
N ASP A 238 29.67 17.41 2.58
CA ASP A 238 30.06 16.14 1.97
C ASP A 238 29.06 15.62 0.92
N GLY A 239 28.08 16.45 0.56
CA GLY A 239 27.15 16.20 -0.55
C GLY A 239 25.93 15.34 -0.23
N VAL A 240 25.74 14.92 1.00
CA VAL A 240 24.57 14.12 1.41
C VAL A 240 23.32 15.00 1.41
N ARG A 241 22.27 14.56 0.73
CA ARG A 241 20.96 15.22 0.73
C ARG A 241 20.10 14.62 1.85
N PHE A 242 19.44 15.49 2.62
CA PHE A 242 18.59 15.09 3.74
C PHE A 242 17.39 16.01 3.85
N MET A 243 16.26 15.47 4.33
CA MET A 243 15.01 16.17 4.61
C MET A 243 14.97 16.58 6.08
N VAL A 244 14.47 17.77 6.36
CA VAL A 244 14.09 18.20 7.71
C VAL A 244 12.64 18.69 7.72
N ALA A 245 11.96 18.56 8.85
CA ALA A 245 10.63 19.09 9.08
C ALA A 245 10.51 19.67 10.49
N ALA A 246 9.85 20.82 10.61
CA ALA A 246 9.58 21.46 11.89
C ALA A 246 8.15 22.00 11.93
N LEU A 247 7.23 21.17 12.45
CA LEU A 247 5.80 21.47 12.58
C LEU A 247 5.43 22.05 13.94
N THR A 248 6.31 21.90 14.94
CA THR A 248 6.07 22.37 16.31
C THR A 248 7.09 23.42 16.72
N PRO A 249 6.75 24.31 17.66
CA PRO A 249 7.73 25.28 18.19
C PRO A 249 8.98 24.62 18.80
N LYS A 250 8.85 23.42 19.37
CA LYS A 250 10.00 22.66 19.88
C LYS A 250 10.93 22.20 18.77
N GLN A 251 10.37 21.61 17.69
CA GLN A 251 11.16 21.16 16.53
C GLN A 251 11.85 22.34 15.84
N TRP A 252 11.16 23.49 15.68
CA TRP A 252 11.76 24.71 15.16
C TRP A 252 12.97 25.17 15.96
N ARG A 253 12.84 25.30 17.28
CA ARG A 253 13.96 25.67 18.15
C ARG A 253 15.11 24.67 18.08
N GLY A 254 14.79 23.39 18.05
CA GLY A 254 15.78 22.33 17.89
C GLY A 254 16.59 22.47 16.60
N LEU A 255 15.93 22.72 15.46
CA LEU A 255 16.61 22.95 14.17
C LEU A 255 17.50 24.20 14.22
N VAL A 256 17.00 25.33 14.72
CA VAL A 256 17.79 26.55 14.87
C VAL A 256 19.04 26.32 15.72
N THR A 257 18.91 25.55 16.80
CA THR A 257 20.05 25.20 17.67
C THR A 257 21.01 24.23 16.98
N ALA A 258 20.51 23.18 16.36
CA ALA A 258 21.34 22.18 15.70
C ALA A 258 22.19 22.79 14.57
N PHE A 259 21.64 23.73 13.82
CA PHE A 259 22.34 24.41 12.74
C PHE A 259 23.17 25.62 13.24
N GLY A 260 23.04 26.01 14.51
CA GLY A 260 23.79 27.17 15.07
C GLY A 260 23.29 28.52 14.56
N LEU A 261 22.00 28.63 14.25
CA LEU A 261 21.40 29.75 13.52
C LEU A 261 20.73 30.81 14.40
N GLN A 262 20.90 30.77 15.75
CA GLN A 262 20.21 31.69 16.65
C GLN A 262 20.40 33.17 16.27
N GLN A 263 21.65 33.57 15.97
CA GLN A 263 21.97 34.94 15.58
C GLN A 263 21.45 35.28 14.17
N GLY A 264 21.59 34.33 13.22
CA GLY A 264 21.09 34.53 11.86
C GLY A 264 19.57 34.66 11.80
N ILE A 265 18.85 33.85 12.58
CA ILE A 265 17.40 33.96 12.72
C ILE A 265 17.01 35.30 13.34
N ALA A 266 17.65 35.73 14.43
CA ALA A 266 17.35 37.01 15.06
C ALA A 266 17.61 38.21 14.12
N ALA A 267 18.67 38.16 13.33
CA ALA A 267 18.96 39.19 12.32
C ALA A 267 17.88 39.23 11.21
N LEU A 268 17.48 38.04 10.72
CA LEU A 268 16.43 37.95 9.70
C LEU A 268 15.06 38.38 10.23
N GLU A 269 14.72 38.05 11.47
CA GLU A 269 13.50 38.53 12.13
C GLU A 269 13.47 40.04 12.25
N ALA A 270 14.61 40.67 12.61
CA ALA A 270 14.72 42.12 12.69
C ALA A 270 14.58 42.80 11.32
N GLU A 271 15.18 42.24 10.27
CA GLU A 271 15.09 42.72 8.89
C GLU A 271 13.65 42.65 8.35
N LEU A 272 12.97 41.52 8.59
CA LEU A 272 11.63 41.26 8.04
C LEU A 272 10.50 41.78 8.91
N GLY A 273 10.77 42.20 10.14
CA GLY A 273 9.76 42.66 11.09
C GLY A 273 8.81 41.58 11.57
N VAL A 274 9.27 40.33 11.62
CA VAL A 274 8.48 39.13 11.99
C VAL A 274 9.15 38.36 13.11
N ARG A 275 8.40 37.42 13.69
CA ARG A 275 8.96 36.43 14.64
C ARG A 275 8.63 35.03 14.17
N PHE A 276 9.66 34.25 13.85
CA PHE A 276 9.47 32.87 13.40
C PHE A 276 8.99 31.92 14.50
N ALA A 277 9.11 32.34 15.75
CA ALA A 277 8.54 31.62 16.89
C ALA A 277 7.00 31.68 16.95
N ASP A 278 6.37 32.66 16.27
CA ASP A 278 4.92 32.90 16.33
C ASP A 278 4.08 31.85 15.56
N GLY A 279 4.72 30.96 14.78
CA GLY A 279 4.03 29.87 14.11
C GLY A 279 4.55 29.54 12.71
N ASP A 280 3.81 28.69 12.01
CA ASP A 280 4.21 28.22 10.68
C ASP A 280 4.01 29.28 9.60
N THR A 281 3.01 30.16 9.74
CA THR A 281 2.70 31.18 8.73
C THR A 281 3.90 32.06 8.37
N PRO A 282 4.57 32.76 9.32
CA PRO A 282 5.74 33.56 8.98
C PRO A 282 6.90 32.70 8.44
N ARG A 283 7.09 31.49 8.92
CA ARG A 283 8.11 30.57 8.39
C ARG A 283 7.85 30.20 6.93
N PHE A 284 6.61 29.91 6.59
CA PHE A 284 6.23 29.56 5.22
C PHE A 284 6.28 30.77 4.29
N GLN A 285 5.79 31.94 4.73
CA GLN A 285 5.82 33.16 3.93
C GLN A 285 7.25 33.62 3.59
N HIS A 286 8.18 33.46 4.52
CA HIS A 286 9.59 33.85 4.34
C HIS A 286 10.51 32.63 4.10
N ARG A 287 9.94 31.52 3.60
CA ARG A 287 10.67 30.27 3.39
C ARG A 287 11.93 30.41 2.54
N ALA A 288 11.90 31.24 1.51
CA ALA A 288 13.06 31.41 0.62
C ALA A 288 14.30 31.91 1.36
N ALA A 289 14.13 32.96 2.21
CA ALA A 289 15.22 33.51 3.03
C ALA A 289 15.68 32.48 4.08
N LEU A 290 14.74 31.80 4.73
CA LEU A 290 15.06 30.75 5.69
C LEU A 290 15.81 29.58 5.04
N PHE A 291 15.37 29.12 3.88
CA PHE A 291 16.02 28.03 3.15
C PHE A 291 17.46 28.38 2.76
N ALA A 292 17.69 29.60 2.29
CA ALA A 292 19.05 30.09 1.99
C ALA A 292 19.94 30.07 3.24
N LEU A 293 19.43 30.58 4.36
CA LEU A 293 20.15 30.62 5.64
C LEU A 293 20.50 29.21 6.17
N PHE A 294 19.53 28.29 6.12
CA PHE A 294 19.74 26.90 6.55
C PHE A 294 20.69 26.15 5.61
N GLN A 295 20.61 26.37 4.28
CA GLN A 295 21.54 25.75 3.35
C GLN A 295 22.97 26.24 3.58
N GLN A 296 23.16 27.56 3.75
CA GLN A 296 24.49 28.12 4.07
C GLN A 296 25.08 27.49 5.36
N ALA A 297 24.25 27.27 6.37
CA ALA A 297 24.69 26.59 7.58
C ALA A 297 25.03 25.12 7.32
N ALA A 298 24.22 24.41 6.54
CA ALA A 298 24.45 23.02 6.17
C ALA A 298 25.77 22.81 5.41
N ASP A 299 26.16 23.77 4.56
CA ASP A 299 27.42 23.74 3.83
C ASP A 299 28.66 23.77 4.75
N GLY A 300 28.49 24.14 6.01
CA GLY A 300 29.53 24.14 7.04
C GLY A 300 29.75 22.79 7.73
N PHE A 301 28.88 21.80 7.54
CA PHE A 301 28.90 20.52 8.25
C PHE A 301 28.94 19.33 7.30
N ASP A 302 29.69 18.29 7.66
CA ASP A 302 29.45 16.95 7.12
C ASP A 302 28.16 16.38 7.71
N TYR A 303 27.45 15.56 6.93
CA TYR A 303 26.15 15.03 7.34
C TYR A 303 26.17 14.34 8.70
N ALA A 304 27.15 13.50 8.96
CA ALA A 304 27.24 12.76 10.23
C ALA A 304 27.29 13.68 11.45
N ALA A 305 28.06 14.78 11.36
CA ALA A 305 28.16 15.77 12.42
C ALA A 305 26.86 16.55 12.62
N LEU A 306 26.20 16.95 11.52
CA LEU A 306 24.92 17.67 11.58
C LEU A 306 23.79 16.75 12.07
N ALA A 307 23.76 15.49 11.63
CA ALA A 307 22.81 14.49 12.08
C ALA A 307 22.88 14.24 13.59
N ALA A 308 24.10 14.13 14.14
CA ALA A 308 24.30 14.00 15.59
C ALA A 308 23.75 15.21 16.36
N ARG A 309 23.96 16.43 15.85
CA ARG A 309 23.41 17.66 16.45
C ARG A 309 21.89 17.70 16.37
N MET A 310 21.31 17.36 15.21
CA MET A 310 19.86 17.30 15.02
C MET A 310 19.21 16.25 15.93
N ALA A 311 19.84 15.09 16.08
CA ALA A 311 19.36 14.04 16.98
C ALA A 311 19.38 14.48 18.43
N ALA A 312 20.46 15.15 18.90
CA ALA A 312 20.57 15.68 20.25
C ALA A 312 19.47 16.70 20.60
N GLU A 313 19.05 17.50 19.61
CA GLU A 313 17.99 18.50 19.77
C GLU A 313 16.57 17.93 19.49
N GLY A 314 16.44 16.63 19.19
CA GLY A 314 15.16 15.97 18.91
C GLY A 314 14.49 16.48 17.63
N CYS A 315 15.28 16.85 16.62
CA CYS A 315 14.78 17.25 15.31
C CYS A 315 14.19 16.08 14.52
N THR A 316 13.26 16.37 13.63
CA THR A 316 12.73 15.41 12.66
C THR A 316 13.50 15.57 11.36
N PHE A 317 14.29 14.57 11.03
CA PHE A 317 15.11 14.57 9.82
C PHE A 317 15.40 13.15 9.34
N GLU A 318 15.71 13.00 8.03
CA GLU A 318 16.19 11.75 7.46
C GLU A 318 17.00 12.03 6.18
N ARG A 319 18.02 11.23 5.89
CA ARG A 319 18.76 11.32 4.64
C ARG A 319 17.98 10.67 3.49
N TYR A 320 18.10 11.22 2.30
CA TYR A 320 17.62 10.53 1.11
C TYR A 320 18.49 9.32 0.80
N ARG A 321 17.82 8.22 0.46
CA ARG A 321 18.45 6.96 0.05
C ARG A 321 17.86 6.50 -1.28
N THR A 322 18.62 5.75 -2.05
CA THR A 322 18.03 4.95 -3.12
C THR A 322 17.21 3.81 -2.49
N ALA A 323 16.25 3.25 -3.25
CA ALA A 323 15.48 2.10 -2.77
C ALA A 323 16.39 0.89 -2.46
N TYR A 324 17.48 0.72 -3.21
CA TYR A 324 18.47 -0.34 -2.96
C TYR A 324 19.23 -0.11 -1.64
N GLU A 325 19.65 1.11 -1.36
CA GLU A 325 20.27 1.45 -0.05
C GLU A 325 19.29 1.25 1.10
N ALA A 326 18.02 1.66 0.94
CA ALA A 326 17.01 1.46 1.97
C ALA A 326 16.75 -0.03 2.26
N ALA A 327 16.71 -0.87 1.21
CA ALA A 327 16.52 -2.32 1.35
C ALA A 327 17.71 -3.02 2.04
N ASN A 328 18.90 -2.42 2.00
CA ASN A 328 20.11 -2.96 2.62
C ASN A 328 20.52 -2.21 3.91
N ASP A 329 19.73 -1.24 4.37
CA ASP A 329 20.01 -0.51 5.61
C ASP A 329 19.57 -1.34 6.82
N PRO A 330 20.51 -1.77 7.69
CA PRO A 330 20.16 -2.62 8.84
C PRO A 330 19.09 -1.99 9.74
N ALA A 331 19.17 -0.68 10.00
CA ALA A 331 18.21 0.00 10.86
C ALA A 331 16.79 0.05 10.28
N LEU A 332 16.66 0.04 8.95
CA LEU A 332 15.36 0.02 8.28
C LEU A 332 14.80 -1.38 8.07
N VAL A 333 15.65 -2.39 7.97
CA VAL A 333 15.23 -3.74 7.60
C VAL A 333 15.68 -4.78 8.65
N ALA A 334 16.97 -5.06 8.80
CA ALA A 334 17.45 -6.18 9.61
C ALA A 334 17.15 -6.02 11.11
N ASP A 335 17.29 -4.82 11.64
CA ASP A 335 17.03 -4.49 13.04
C ASP A 335 15.57 -4.04 13.29
N ASN A 336 14.77 -3.94 12.23
CA ASN A 336 13.39 -3.50 12.32
C ASN A 336 12.47 -4.70 12.59
N PRO A 337 11.75 -4.73 13.73
CA PRO A 337 10.85 -5.85 14.07
C PRO A 337 9.68 -6.05 13.10
N LEU A 338 9.44 -5.11 12.20
CA LEU A 338 8.49 -5.26 11.11
C LEU A 338 8.87 -6.44 10.19
N PHE A 339 10.16 -6.66 9.98
CA PHE A 339 10.63 -7.73 9.11
C PHE A 339 10.87 -9.02 9.90
N GLY A 340 10.69 -10.14 9.24
CA GLY A 340 11.02 -11.46 9.72
C GLY A 340 12.02 -12.17 8.83
N PRO A 341 12.41 -13.40 9.18
CA PRO A 341 13.26 -14.21 8.32
C PRO A 341 12.60 -14.37 6.94
N ALA A 342 13.46 -14.51 5.91
CA ALA A 342 12.97 -14.73 4.55
C ALA A 342 12.15 -16.01 4.49
N PRO A 343 10.88 -15.97 4.06
CA PRO A 343 10.10 -17.19 3.87
C PRO A 343 10.57 -17.94 2.62
N ALA A 344 10.35 -19.25 2.60
CA ALA A 344 10.65 -20.10 1.44
C ALA A 344 9.63 -19.85 0.32
N ASN A 345 9.80 -18.76 -0.42
CA ASN A 345 8.91 -18.38 -1.51
C ASN A 345 9.14 -19.25 -2.78
N PRO A 346 8.11 -19.38 -3.65
CA PRO A 346 8.21 -20.11 -4.91
C PRO A 346 9.33 -19.64 -5.86
N SER A 347 9.78 -18.39 -5.75
CA SER A 347 10.91 -17.85 -6.53
C SER A 347 12.25 -18.47 -6.15
N GLY A 348 12.37 -19.09 -4.97
CA GLY A 348 13.65 -19.53 -4.44
C GLY A 348 14.62 -18.38 -4.11
N PHE A 349 14.17 -17.13 -4.22
CA PHE A 349 14.97 -15.95 -3.91
C PHE A 349 14.67 -15.46 -2.49
N ASP A 350 15.72 -15.40 -1.65
CA ASP A 350 15.62 -14.94 -0.27
C ASP A 350 15.57 -13.42 -0.20
N TYR A 351 14.50 -12.88 0.36
CA TYR A 351 14.36 -11.45 0.65
C TYR A 351 13.54 -11.22 1.92
N PRO A 352 13.78 -10.12 2.65
CA PRO A 352 13.04 -9.80 3.85
C PRO A 352 11.55 -9.64 3.55
N ALA A 353 10.70 -10.26 4.40
CA ALA A 353 9.26 -10.13 4.29
C ALA A 353 8.67 -9.46 5.53
N THR A 354 7.63 -8.66 5.33
CA THR A 354 6.99 -7.93 6.42
C THR A 354 5.99 -8.79 7.18
N ARG A 355 5.96 -8.62 8.49
CA ARG A 355 4.84 -8.95 9.37
C ARG A 355 3.71 -7.95 9.17
N SER A 356 2.68 -8.00 10.00
CA SER A 356 1.68 -6.92 10.06
C SER A 356 2.34 -5.58 10.47
N PHE A 357 1.85 -4.48 9.89
CA PHE A 357 2.27 -3.12 10.28
C PHE A 357 1.81 -2.76 11.71
N ALA A 358 0.76 -3.41 12.20
CA ALA A 358 0.31 -3.23 13.58
C ALA A 358 1.21 -4.02 14.54
N ASN A 359 1.73 -3.34 15.54
CA ASN A 359 2.40 -3.98 16.67
C ASN A 359 1.40 -4.08 17.84
N LEU A 360 1.13 -5.29 18.28
CA LEU A 360 0.24 -5.58 19.41
C LEU A 360 1.09 -6.01 20.62
N PRO A 361 1.35 -5.11 21.58
CA PRO A 361 2.16 -5.44 22.75
C PRO A 361 1.62 -6.68 23.48
N GLY A 362 2.50 -7.64 23.76
CA GLY A 362 2.14 -8.90 24.43
C GLY A 362 1.57 -9.98 23.50
N ARG A 363 1.54 -9.75 22.19
CA ARG A 363 1.18 -10.77 21.19
C ARG A 363 2.33 -10.98 20.21
N ASP A 364 2.61 -12.23 19.89
CA ASP A 364 3.58 -12.56 18.86
C ASP A 364 2.94 -12.45 17.48
N ALA A 365 3.55 -11.66 16.60
CA ALA A 365 3.14 -11.55 15.21
C ALA A 365 3.55 -12.78 14.36
N GLY A 366 4.39 -13.67 14.90
CA GLY A 366 4.96 -14.81 14.20
C GLY A 366 5.85 -14.41 13.01
N ASP A 367 6.42 -15.38 12.37
CA ASP A 367 7.22 -15.15 11.16
C ASP A 367 6.34 -14.94 9.93
N PRO A 368 6.84 -14.18 8.93
CA PRO A 368 6.16 -14.04 7.65
C PRO A 368 5.99 -15.40 6.97
N ALA A 369 4.77 -15.72 6.55
CA ALA A 369 4.53 -16.92 5.76
C ALA A 369 4.90 -16.71 4.28
N PRO A 370 5.27 -17.76 3.54
CA PRO A 370 5.55 -17.67 2.11
C PRO A 370 4.29 -17.36 1.30
N ALA A 371 4.50 -16.99 0.04
CA ALA A 371 3.47 -17.08 -0.97
C ALA A 371 3.26 -18.57 -1.36
N PRO A 372 2.04 -18.97 -1.74
CA PRO A 372 1.80 -20.32 -2.23
C PRO A 372 2.31 -20.49 -3.68
N PHE A 373 2.53 -21.73 -4.10
CA PHE A 373 2.50 -22.07 -5.51
C PHE A 373 1.07 -22.00 -6.06
N LEU A 374 0.93 -21.78 -7.34
CA LEU A 374 -0.38 -21.80 -8.00
C LEU A 374 -1.04 -23.16 -7.80
N GLY A 375 -2.27 -23.16 -7.28
CA GLY A 375 -3.04 -24.39 -7.04
C GLY A 375 -2.55 -25.26 -5.88
N GLU A 376 -1.60 -24.78 -5.08
CA GLU A 376 -1.00 -25.55 -3.97
C GLU A 376 -2.05 -26.13 -3.00
N HIS A 377 -3.13 -25.43 -2.79
CA HIS A 377 -4.15 -25.80 -1.81
C HIS A 377 -5.47 -26.22 -2.46
N THR A 378 -5.48 -26.48 -3.79
CA THR A 378 -6.73 -26.77 -4.51
C THR A 378 -7.43 -28.00 -3.95
N GLU A 379 -6.71 -29.13 -3.77
CA GLU A 379 -7.31 -30.35 -3.25
C GLU A 379 -7.84 -30.18 -1.83
N ASP A 380 -7.02 -29.63 -0.94
CA ASP A 380 -7.37 -29.45 0.47
C ASP A 380 -8.58 -28.54 0.63
N VAL A 381 -8.60 -27.40 -0.08
CA VAL A 381 -9.71 -26.43 0.00
C VAL A 381 -11.01 -27.02 -0.55
N LEU A 382 -10.96 -27.71 -1.69
CA LEU A 382 -12.16 -28.31 -2.26
C LEU A 382 -12.70 -29.43 -1.37
N ALA A 383 -11.82 -30.23 -0.76
CA ALA A 383 -12.22 -31.26 0.19
C ALA A 383 -12.79 -30.67 1.48
N GLU A 384 -12.10 -29.68 2.08
CA GLU A 384 -12.49 -29.07 3.36
C GLU A 384 -13.76 -28.22 3.26
N LYS A 385 -13.82 -27.34 2.25
CA LYS A 385 -14.91 -26.36 2.14
C LYS A 385 -16.13 -26.88 1.41
N LEU A 386 -15.94 -27.75 0.40
CA LEU A 386 -17.04 -28.27 -0.42
C LEU A 386 -17.35 -29.76 -0.17
N GLY A 387 -16.57 -30.45 0.68
CA GLY A 387 -16.78 -31.86 0.99
C GLY A 387 -16.52 -32.80 -0.18
N LEU A 388 -15.75 -32.39 -1.19
CA LEU A 388 -15.46 -33.20 -2.36
C LEU A 388 -14.51 -34.35 -1.99
N SER A 389 -14.82 -35.57 -2.46
CA SER A 389 -13.91 -36.69 -2.30
C SER A 389 -12.71 -36.59 -3.26
N SER A 390 -11.56 -37.18 -2.91
CA SER A 390 -10.38 -37.22 -3.80
C SER A 390 -10.70 -37.78 -5.19
N GLY A 391 -11.63 -38.77 -5.30
CA GLY A 391 -12.09 -39.27 -6.60
C GLY A 391 -12.91 -38.24 -7.41
N ALA A 392 -13.67 -37.36 -6.75
CA ALA A 392 -14.35 -36.26 -7.42
C ALA A 392 -13.35 -35.20 -7.89
N ILE A 393 -12.41 -34.83 -7.04
CA ILE A 393 -11.34 -33.88 -7.37
C ILE A 393 -10.47 -34.41 -8.51
N GLY A 394 -10.10 -35.70 -8.49
CA GLY A 394 -9.36 -36.34 -9.59
C GLY A 394 -10.07 -36.20 -10.95
N ARG A 395 -11.39 -36.40 -11.00
CA ARG A 395 -12.16 -36.17 -12.26
C ARG A 395 -12.14 -34.71 -12.72
N LEU A 396 -12.16 -33.75 -11.80
CA LEU A 396 -12.06 -32.33 -12.13
C LEU A 396 -10.67 -31.96 -12.67
N VAL A 397 -9.62 -32.61 -12.16
CA VAL A 397 -8.24 -32.50 -12.69
C VAL A 397 -8.16 -33.08 -14.08
N ASP A 398 -8.68 -34.31 -14.29
CA ASP A 398 -8.68 -34.99 -15.59
C ASP A 398 -9.46 -34.20 -16.66
N ALA A 399 -10.53 -33.49 -16.25
CA ALA A 399 -11.32 -32.59 -17.11
C ALA A 399 -10.66 -31.22 -17.36
N GLY A 400 -9.58 -30.89 -16.63
CA GLY A 400 -8.94 -29.57 -16.69
C GLY A 400 -9.72 -28.46 -15.98
N THR A 401 -10.79 -28.81 -15.25
CA THR A 401 -11.60 -27.85 -14.47
C THR A 401 -10.81 -27.25 -13.31
N VAL A 402 -9.92 -28.04 -12.72
CA VAL A 402 -9.02 -27.61 -11.65
C VAL A 402 -7.58 -27.99 -11.96
N ALA A 403 -6.62 -27.26 -11.39
CA ALA A 403 -5.22 -27.64 -11.41
C ALA A 403 -4.70 -27.77 -9.97
N LEU A 404 -3.83 -28.76 -9.78
CA LEU A 404 -3.04 -28.91 -8.56
C LEU A 404 -1.74 -28.14 -8.70
N SER A 405 -0.91 -28.16 -7.65
CA SER A 405 0.32 -27.35 -7.56
C SER A 405 1.24 -27.47 -8.79
N ASP A 406 1.77 -26.34 -9.21
CA ASP A 406 2.81 -26.22 -10.24
C ASP A 406 4.25 -26.41 -9.71
N GLN A 407 4.43 -26.95 -8.49
CA GLN A 407 5.75 -27.19 -7.86
C GLN A 407 6.76 -27.93 -8.76
N HIS A 408 6.27 -28.75 -9.71
CA HIS A 408 7.10 -29.57 -10.58
C HIS A 408 7.22 -29.06 -12.02
N THR A 409 6.56 -27.97 -12.37
CA THR A 409 6.68 -27.36 -13.69
C THR A 409 7.86 -26.38 -13.73
N THR A 410 9.08 -26.89 -13.48
CA THR A 410 10.27 -26.22 -14.01
C THR A 410 10.20 -26.36 -15.52
N ARG A 411 9.67 -25.35 -16.20
CA ARG A 411 9.84 -25.24 -17.65
C ARG A 411 11.35 -25.18 -17.90
N SER A 412 11.87 -26.25 -18.49
CA SER A 412 13.19 -26.20 -19.11
C SER A 412 13.26 -25.03 -20.06
N PRO A 413 14.38 -24.30 -20.10
CA PRO A 413 14.55 -23.08 -20.86
C PRO A 413 14.36 -23.27 -22.36
#